data_e2976d75c4264d70ef113855c572b359
#
_entry.id   e2976d75c4264d70ef113855c572b359
#
_cell.length_a   1.000
_cell.length_b   1.000
_cell.length_c   1.000
_cell.angle_alpha   90.00
_cell.angle_beta   90.00
_cell.angle_gamma   90.00
#
_symmetry.space_group_name_H-M   'P 1'
#
loop_
_entity.id
_entity.type
_entity.pdbx_description
1 polymer ?
#
loop_
_entity_poly.entity_id
_entity_poly.type
_entity_poly.pdbx_seq_one_letter_code
_entity_poly.pdbx_strand_id
1 'polypeptide(L)'
;MWIAWPLKAPARHFAPKGSPRPGGNLGENPKHMSPSNVPPSLQAWRAGLLWFPDPTRPQLQHETDGLLVTQREADGVVRIVAQGPYPTLAPQYPDVPVTHWPGLCIAPGFVDLHIHYPQLDVIASPAEGLLPWLEHYTFPHEKQFSDPAHARETAHFFLHELLRNGVTTALCFATAHPESVDAFMAEAQKRQLRMIAGKVLQDRHSPDGLRDTDTALSLRQTEELIARWHGVQRLGYAITPRFAPTSSPEQLHGAGELAQQFPDVWIQSHLAENLDEIRWVHELFPEARSYLDVYDQTGLLRPRAVYAHSIHLDDTDRRRMVETGSVAAISPTSNLFLGSGFFDYAAADRTGLHYGLASDVGGGTSFSPFHTMAAAYSVARQAVGRPGLSLAPEHLWWQHTAGAAQALGLAGTVGNLLPGCEADFIVLNPKATPLLARRCAQAETLAEWLFAMVVLGDDRLVAHTVVQGQAVSLAA
;
A
#
# COMPACT_ATOMS: atom_id res chain seq x y z
N MET A 1 -29.08 24.95 14.33
CA MET A 1 -29.03 24.95 15.79
C MET A 1 -27.85 24.04 16.16
N TRP A 2 -26.66 24.59 16.26
CA TRP A 2 -25.41 23.89 16.49
C TRP A 2 -25.11 23.84 17.97
N ILE A 3 -24.92 22.66 18.53
CA ILE A 3 -24.53 22.49 19.94
C ILE A 3 -22.99 22.55 19.98
N ALA A 4 -22.48 23.64 20.54
CA ALA A 4 -21.07 23.82 20.82
C ALA A 4 -20.67 23.01 22.06
N TRP A 5 -19.68 22.14 21.91
CA TRP A 5 -19.02 21.42 23.00
C TRP A 5 -17.81 22.22 23.48
N PRO A 6 -17.62 22.45 24.77
CA PRO A 6 -16.50 23.24 25.28
C PRO A 6 -15.24 22.38 25.39
N LEU A 7 -14.21 22.77 24.65
CA LEU A 7 -12.84 22.30 24.83
C LEU A 7 -12.14 23.12 25.91
N LYS A 8 -11.66 22.48 26.96
CA LYS A 8 -10.42 22.84 27.68
C LYS A 8 -10.09 21.82 28.77
N ALA A 9 -9.01 21.09 28.58
CA ALA A 9 -8.24 20.46 29.66
C ALA A 9 -6.77 20.91 29.55
N PRO A 10 -6.07 21.15 30.68
CA PRO A 10 -4.80 21.88 30.68
C PRO A 10 -3.60 20.97 30.38
N ALA A 11 -2.64 21.55 29.66
CA ALA A 11 -1.34 20.98 29.39
C ALA A 11 -0.55 20.73 30.70
N ARG A 12 -0.02 19.51 30.86
CA ARG A 12 0.98 19.22 31.89
C ARG A 12 2.37 19.35 31.28
N HIS A 13 3.13 20.31 31.78
CA HIS A 13 4.56 20.47 31.48
C HIS A 13 5.36 19.34 32.13
N PHE A 14 6.13 18.63 31.37
CA PHE A 14 7.24 17.83 31.86
C PHE A 14 8.56 18.53 31.49
N ALA A 15 9.38 18.77 32.50
CA ALA A 15 10.70 19.37 32.37
C ALA A 15 11.75 18.30 31.95
N PRO A 16 12.76 18.66 31.13
CA PRO A 16 13.76 17.72 30.65
C PRO A 16 14.86 17.51 31.70
N LYS A 17 15.22 16.24 31.94
CA LYS A 17 16.46 15.88 32.66
C LYS A 17 17.57 15.59 31.66
N GLY A 18 18.73 16.14 31.99
CA GLY A 18 19.90 16.32 31.21
C GLY A 18 20.55 15.06 30.58
N SER A 19 21.28 15.36 29.52
CA SER A 19 22.13 14.47 28.73
C SER A 19 23.43 14.07 29.45
N PRO A 20 24.09 12.99 28.99
CA PRO A 20 25.46 13.19 28.49
C PRO A 20 25.69 12.61 27.09
N ARG A 21 26.50 13.32 26.30
CA ARG A 21 27.10 12.82 25.06
C ARG A 21 28.09 11.68 25.34
N PRO A 22 28.25 10.74 24.39
CA PRO A 22 29.53 10.67 23.71
C PRO A 22 29.43 10.53 22.19
N GLY A 23 30.44 11.05 21.52
CA GLY A 23 30.65 10.92 20.10
C GLY A 23 30.93 9.46 19.70
N GLY A 24 30.41 9.08 18.55
CA GLY A 24 30.66 7.79 17.91
C GLY A 24 30.61 7.95 16.40
N ASN A 25 31.71 7.61 15.76
CA ASN A 25 32.04 7.61 14.35
C ASN A 25 30.87 7.33 13.38
N LEU A 26 30.72 8.24 12.42
CA LEU A 26 30.13 7.95 11.12
C LEU A 26 31.16 7.17 10.29
N GLY A 27 30.90 5.92 10.03
CA GLY A 27 31.70 5.13 9.12
C GLY A 27 31.33 3.66 9.18
N GLU A 28 30.44 3.25 8.25
CA GLU A 28 30.63 2.05 7.47
C GLU A 28 29.35 1.84 6.64
N ASN A 29 29.52 1.95 5.33
CA ASN A 29 28.55 1.54 4.31
C ASN A 29 28.13 0.07 4.59
N PRO A 30 26.87 -0.30 4.69
CA PRO A 30 26.48 -1.69 4.82
C PRO A 30 26.78 -2.41 3.49
N LYS A 31 28.00 -2.94 3.38
CA LYS A 31 28.38 -3.87 2.32
C LYS A 31 27.45 -5.08 2.39
N HIS A 32 27.03 -5.55 1.21
CA HIS A 32 26.37 -6.80 0.94
C HIS A 32 26.65 -7.85 2.04
N MET A 33 25.66 -8.16 2.86
CA MET A 33 25.72 -9.37 3.68
C MET A 33 25.71 -10.56 2.71
N SER A 34 26.77 -11.35 2.76
CA SER A 34 26.85 -12.61 2.05
C SER A 34 25.66 -13.50 2.43
N PRO A 35 25.09 -14.27 1.47
CA PRO A 35 23.96 -15.15 1.76
C PRO A 35 24.31 -16.05 2.95
N SER A 36 23.44 -16.05 3.97
CA SER A 36 23.61 -16.87 5.15
C SER A 36 23.65 -18.34 4.73
N ASN A 37 24.67 -19.08 5.17
CA ASN A 37 24.80 -20.55 5.03
C ASN A 37 23.77 -21.30 5.90
N VAL A 38 22.50 -20.88 5.90
CA VAL A 38 21.41 -21.62 6.52
C VAL A 38 20.92 -22.63 5.48
N PRO A 39 20.94 -23.94 5.77
CA PRO A 39 20.46 -24.91 4.82
C PRO A 39 19.01 -24.66 4.45
N PRO A 40 18.58 -24.97 3.22
CA PRO A 40 17.21 -24.83 2.78
C PRO A 40 16.30 -25.63 3.71
N SER A 41 15.50 -24.93 4.51
CA SER A 41 14.55 -25.57 5.43
C SER A 41 13.14 -25.45 4.85
N LEU A 42 12.50 -26.60 4.69
CA LEU A 42 11.08 -26.67 4.36
C LEU A 42 10.24 -26.43 5.61
N GLN A 43 9.15 -25.73 5.46
CA GLN A 43 8.10 -25.57 6.46
C GLN A 43 6.75 -25.83 5.78
N ALA A 44 5.79 -26.34 6.52
CA ALA A 44 4.46 -26.59 5.99
C ALA A 44 3.38 -26.04 6.93
N TRP A 45 2.28 -25.60 6.31
CA TRP A 45 1.16 -24.94 6.97
C TRP A 45 -0.13 -25.61 6.52
N ARG A 46 -0.92 -26.13 7.47
CA ARG A 46 -2.21 -26.78 7.21
C ARG A 46 -3.35 -25.93 7.71
N ALA A 47 -4.24 -25.55 6.80
CA ALA A 47 -5.49 -24.83 7.06
C ALA A 47 -6.37 -24.89 5.80
N GLY A 48 -7.52 -24.23 5.76
CA GLY A 48 -8.13 -23.87 4.49
C GLY A 48 -7.19 -23.01 3.65
N LEU A 49 -7.29 -23.06 2.33
CA LEU A 49 -6.48 -22.23 1.42
C LEU A 49 -7.37 -21.43 0.48
N LEU A 50 -7.03 -20.16 0.27
CA LEU A 50 -7.61 -19.29 -0.77
C LEU A 50 -6.50 -18.83 -1.70
N TRP A 51 -6.65 -19.00 -3.02
CA TRP A 51 -5.66 -18.56 -4.00
C TRP A 51 -6.28 -18.28 -5.36
N PHE A 52 -5.56 -17.59 -6.24
CA PHE A 52 -5.92 -17.35 -7.62
C PHE A 52 -5.12 -18.30 -8.52
N PRO A 53 -5.73 -19.32 -9.16
CA PRO A 53 -5.01 -20.24 -10.06
C PRO A 53 -4.46 -19.53 -11.30
N ASP A 54 -5.14 -18.50 -11.76
CA ASP A 54 -4.66 -17.55 -12.76
C ASP A 54 -4.58 -16.16 -12.11
N PRO A 55 -3.38 -15.64 -11.81
CA PRO A 55 -3.22 -14.35 -11.13
C PRO A 55 -3.72 -13.15 -11.97
N THR A 56 -3.94 -13.35 -13.27
CA THR A 56 -4.46 -12.30 -14.17
C THR A 56 -5.99 -12.16 -14.13
N ARG A 57 -6.67 -13.04 -13.41
CA ARG A 57 -8.14 -13.11 -13.36
C ARG A 57 -8.66 -13.16 -11.92
N PRO A 58 -9.79 -12.51 -11.65
CA PRO A 58 -10.41 -12.52 -10.33
C PRO A 58 -11.21 -13.81 -10.07
N GLN A 59 -10.60 -14.97 -10.34
CA GLN A 59 -11.19 -16.29 -10.08
C GLN A 59 -10.47 -16.93 -8.91
N LEU A 60 -11.11 -16.89 -7.74
CA LEU A 60 -10.55 -17.40 -6.51
C LEU A 60 -10.98 -18.85 -6.29
N GLN A 61 -10.05 -19.69 -5.84
CA GLN A 61 -10.30 -21.06 -5.42
C GLN A 61 -10.16 -21.20 -3.91
N HIS A 62 -10.90 -22.15 -3.35
CA HIS A 62 -10.90 -22.49 -1.94
C HIS A 62 -10.73 -24.00 -1.76
N GLU A 63 -9.72 -24.39 -0.98
CA GLU A 63 -9.54 -25.73 -0.43
C GLU A 63 -9.81 -25.72 1.07
N THR A 64 -10.66 -26.60 1.54
CA THR A 64 -11.09 -26.60 2.96
C THR A 64 -10.07 -27.22 3.92
N ASP A 65 -9.23 -28.15 3.43
CA ASP A 65 -8.13 -28.79 4.17
C ASP A 65 -6.89 -28.87 3.28
N GLY A 66 -6.20 -27.75 3.20
CA GLY A 66 -5.05 -27.58 2.34
C GLY A 66 -3.72 -27.64 3.08
N LEU A 67 -2.66 -27.84 2.31
CA LEU A 67 -1.27 -27.73 2.73
C LEU A 67 -0.56 -26.70 1.86
N LEU A 68 0.12 -25.77 2.50
CA LEU A 68 1.05 -24.80 1.89
C LEU A 68 2.47 -25.20 2.34
N VAL A 69 3.37 -25.39 1.39
CA VAL A 69 4.79 -25.73 1.70
C VAL A 69 5.68 -24.59 1.25
N THR A 70 6.57 -24.15 2.12
CA THR A 70 7.47 -23.02 1.87
C THR A 70 8.93 -23.49 2.04
N GLN A 71 9.85 -22.85 1.31
CA GLN A 71 11.27 -23.13 1.36
C GLN A 71 12.07 -21.83 1.35
N ARG A 72 13.10 -21.75 2.20
CA ARG A 72 14.11 -20.70 2.09
C ARG A 72 15.06 -21.04 0.95
N GLU A 73 15.19 -20.13 0.00
CA GLU A 73 16.06 -20.29 -1.16
C GLU A 73 17.47 -19.73 -0.92
N ALA A 74 18.37 -19.93 -1.87
CA ALA A 74 19.76 -19.50 -1.77
C ALA A 74 19.96 -17.98 -1.67
N ASP A 75 19.01 -17.20 -2.22
CA ASP A 75 18.98 -15.74 -2.11
C ASP A 75 18.50 -15.24 -0.73
N GLY A 76 18.14 -16.16 0.16
CA GLY A 76 17.63 -15.89 1.51
C GLY A 76 16.13 -15.61 1.57
N VAL A 77 15.45 -15.56 0.42
CA VAL A 77 13.99 -15.35 0.35
C VAL A 77 13.26 -16.67 0.59
N VAL A 78 12.19 -16.63 1.35
CA VAL A 78 11.33 -17.80 1.55
C VAL A 78 10.20 -17.76 0.51
N ARG A 79 10.11 -18.83 -0.28
CA ARG A 79 9.08 -18.95 -1.31
C ARG A 79 8.17 -20.14 -1.08
N ILE A 80 6.97 -20.04 -1.63
CA ILE A 80 6.03 -21.16 -1.71
C ILE A 80 6.55 -22.12 -2.77
N VAL A 81 6.68 -23.40 -2.42
CA VAL A 81 7.13 -24.44 -3.34
C VAL A 81 6.00 -25.39 -3.75
N ALA A 82 4.97 -25.52 -2.91
CA ALA A 82 3.78 -26.32 -3.22
C ALA A 82 2.57 -25.83 -2.43
N GLN A 83 1.39 -26.02 -2.98
CA GLN A 83 0.10 -25.82 -2.33
C GLN A 83 -0.94 -26.78 -2.94
N GLY A 84 -1.91 -27.21 -2.15
CA GLY A 84 -2.98 -28.08 -2.61
C GLY A 84 -3.67 -28.84 -1.47
N PRO A 85 -4.57 -29.79 -1.78
CA PRO A 85 -5.26 -30.58 -0.80
C PRO A 85 -4.30 -31.35 0.11
N TYR A 86 -4.49 -31.27 1.42
CA TYR A 86 -3.63 -31.92 2.41
C TYR A 86 -3.46 -33.45 2.17
N PRO A 87 -4.53 -34.23 1.92
CA PRO A 87 -4.37 -35.68 1.72
C PRO A 87 -3.48 -36.06 0.53
N THR A 88 -3.45 -35.20 -0.49
CA THR A 88 -2.68 -35.43 -1.73
C THR A 88 -1.24 -34.96 -1.60
N LEU A 89 -1.04 -33.82 -0.92
CA LEU A 89 0.25 -33.16 -0.89
C LEU A 89 1.13 -33.63 0.29
N ALA A 90 0.55 -33.91 1.46
CA ALA A 90 1.29 -34.30 2.65
C ALA A 90 2.19 -35.55 2.47
N PRO A 91 1.80 -36.61 1.72
CA PRO A 91 2.67 -37.76 1.47
C PRO A 91 3.95 -37.44 0.69
N GLN A 92 4.01 -36.30 -0.01
CA GLN A 92 5.19 -35.83 -0.75
C GLN A 92 6.18 -35.11 0.17
N TYR A 93 5.78 -34.75 1.40
CA TYR A 93 6.57 -33.99 2.37
C TYR A 93 6.51 -34.65 3.77
N PRO A 94 6.84 -35.95 3.92
CA PRO A 94 6.57 -36.71 5.13
C PRO A 94 7.32 -36.20 6.37
N ASP A 95 8.53 -35.63 6.18
CA ASP A 95 9.41 -35.22 7.26
C ASP A 95 9.38 -33.69 7.52
N VAL A 96 8.50 -32.97 6.83
CA VAL A 96 8.41 -31.50 6.97
C VAL A 96 7.53 -31.14 8.18
N PRO A 97 8.02 -30.32 9.13
CA PRO A 97 7.20 -29.86 10.24
C PRO A 97 5.96 -29.11 9.76
N VAL A 98 4.79 -29.50 10.24
CA VAL A 98 3.50 -28.91 9.86
C VAL A 98 2.93 -28.08 11.01
N THR A 99 2.77 -26.78 10.78
CA THR A 99 1.95 -25.92 11.65
C THR A 99 0.49 -26.07 11.21
N HIS A 100 -0.39 -26.49 12.12
CA HIS A 100 -1.81 -26.71 11.83
C HIS A 100 -2.70 -25.67 12.50
N TRP A 101 -3.53 -24.99 11.73
CA TRP A 101 -4.52 -24.02 12.18
C TRP A 101 -5.95 -24.51 11.85
N PRO A 102 -6.55 -25.34 12.70
CA PRO A 102 -7.85 -25.94 12.42
C PRO A 102 -8.97 -24.90 12.37
N GLY A 103 -9.75 -24.94 11.29
CA GLY A 103 -10.90 -24.05 11.09
C GLY A 103 -10.53 -22.61 10.68
N LEU A 104 -9.23 -22.31 10.47
CA LEU A 104 -8.75 -21.07 9.90
C LEU A 104 -8.50 -21.25 8.40
N CYS A 105 -8.24 -20.14 7.71
CA CYS A 105 -8.00 -20.14 6.25
C CYS A 105 -6.79 -19.27 5.91
N ILE A 106 -5.81 -19.84 5.22
CA ILE A 106 -4.66 -19.12 4.67
C ILE A 106 -5.10 -18.42 3.38
N ALA A 107 -4.77 -17.16 3.25
CA ALA A 107 -4.99 -16.33 2.06
C ALA A 107 -3.73 -15.54 1.72
N PRO A 108 -3.56 -15.04 0.49
CA PRO A 108 -2.46 -14.14 0.15
C PRO A 108 -2.42 -12.93 1.08
N GLY A 109 -1.21 -12.46 1.43
CA GLY A 109 -1.05 -11.17 2.08
C GLY A 109 -1.59 -10.04 1.21
N PHE A 110 -2.23 -9.05 1.83
CA PHE A 110 -2.77 -7.90 1.11
C PHE A 110 -1.66 -7.00 0.57
N VAL A 111 -1.96 -6.37 -0.56
CA VAL A 111 -1.09 -5.40 -1.25
C VAL A 111 -1.82 -4.06 -1.30
N ASP A 112 -1.23 -3.02 -0.74
CA ASP A 112 -1.78 -1.67 -0.72
C ASP A 112 -1.07 -0.79 -1.75
N LEU A 113 -1.82 -0.24 -2.71
CA LEU A 113 -1.25 0.52 -3.82
C LEU A 113 -0.97 1.98 -3.51
N HIS A 114 -1.46 2.50 -2.37
CA HIS A 114 -1.26 3.88 -1.98
C HIS A 114 -1.59 4.10 -0.51
N ILE A 115 -0.61 4.54 0.25
CA ILE A 115 -0.74 4.79 1.69
C ILE A 115 0.35 5.78 2.15
N HIS A 116 0.08 6.55 3.20
CA HIS A 116 1.01 7.54 3.76
C HIS A 116 1.40 7.21 5.19
N TYR A 117 2.63 6.74 5.44
CA TYR A 117 3.03 6.49 6.82
C TYR A 117 3.15 7.77 7.68
N PRO A 118 3.53 8.95 7.11
CA PRO A 118 3.60 10.16 7.90
C PRO A 118 2.24 10.74 8.31
N GLN A 119 1.14 10.22 7.79
CA GLN A 119 -0.20 10.70 8.09
C GLN A 119 -0.93 9.84 9.13
N LEU A 120 -0.20 8.91 9.78
CA LEU A 120 -0.74 8.04 10.82
C LEU A 120 -1.52 8.80 11.89
N ASP A 121 -0.94 9.86 12.44
CA ASP A 121 -1.51 10.58 13.58
C ASP A 121 -2.57 11.61 13.18
N VAL A 122 -2.82 11.79 11.88
CA VAL A 122 -3.91 12.66 11.38
C VAL A 122 -5.08 11.86 10.81
N ILE A 123 -5.04 10.53 10.89
CA ILE A 123 -6.19 9.68 10.53
C ILE A 123 -7.43 10.11 11.32
N ALA A 124 -8.59 10.14 10.67
CA ALA A 124 -9.86 10.56 11.26
C ALA A 124 -9.90 12.02 11.77
N SER A 125 -8.98 12.88 11.35
CA SER A 125 -9.10 14.32 11.58
C SER A 125 -10.22 14.90 10.72
N PRO A 126 -11.12 15.76 11.29
CA PRO A 126 -12.25 16.29 10.54
C PRO A 126 -11.82 17.03 9.27
N ALA A 127 -12.53 16.81 8.17
CA ALA A 127 -12.22 17.42 6.87
C ALA A 127 -13.41 18.22 6.32
N GLU A 128 -13.14 19.43 5.84
CA GLU A 128 -14.08 20.23 5.03
C GLU A 128 -13.87 20.02 3.52
N GLY A 129 -12.87 19.25 3.16
CA GLY A 129 -12.39 18.92 1.82
C GLY A 129 -10.88 18.70 1.80
N LEU A 130 -10.35 18.28 0.64
CA LEU A 130 -8.93 17.90 0.50
C LEU A 130 -7.98 19.06 0.88
N LEU A 131 -8.07 20.20 0.21
CA LEU A 131 -7.08 21.27 0.37
C LEU A 131 -7.05 21.85 1.80
N PRO A 132 -8.20 22.16 2.46
CA PRO A 132 -8.20 22.57 3.87
C PRO A 132 -7.65 21.52 4.81
N TRP A 133 -7.92 20.22 4.54
CA TRP A 133 -7.40 19.12 5.36
C TRP A 133 -5.89 19.00 5.27
N LEU A 134 -5.31 19.18 4.07
CA LEU A 134 -3.85 19.22 3.88
C LEU A 134 -3.21 20.36 4.67
N GLU A 135 -3.79 21.55 4.63
CA GLU A 135 -3.24 22.74 5.30
C GLU A 135 -3.33 22.66 6.84
N HIS A 136 -4.47 22.17 7.37
CA HIS A 136 -4.72 22.18 8.81
C HIS A 136 -4.08 21.01 9.55
N TYR A 137 -4.03 19.83 8.94
CA TYR A 137 -3.58 18.62 9.62
C TYR A 137 -2.32 18.03 9.01
N THR A 138 -2.33 17.76 7.71
CA THR A 138 -1.29 16.98 7.05
C THR A 138 0.06 17.69 7.02
N PHE A 139 0.12 18.87 6.45
CA PHE A 139 1.39 19.59 6.31
C PHE A 139 2.04 19.95 7.66
N PRO A 140 1.32 20.41 8.68
CA PRO A 140 1.91 20.64 9.99
C PRO A 140 2.49 19.38 10.63
N HIS A 141 1.84 18.22 10.40
CA HIS A 141 2.31 16.95 10.93
C HIS A 141 3.52 16.42 10.17
N GLU A 142 3.47 16.40 8.84
CA GLU A 142 4.57 15.93 7.99
C GLU A 142 5.90 16.68 8.21
N LYS A 143 5.88 17.95 8.64
CA LYS A 143 7.08 18.72 9.01
C LYS A 143 7.90 18.06 10.12
N GLN A 144 7.27 17.31 11.01
CA GLN A 144 7.94 16.69 12.15
C GLN A 144 8.89 15.56 11.72
N PHE A 145 8.75 15.07 10.49
CA PHE A 145 9.56 13.97 9.95
C PHE A 145 10.98 14.38 9.51
N SER A 146 11.34 15.64 9.69
CA SER A 146 12.74 16.07 9.70
C SER A 146 13.49 15.58 10.94
N ASP A 147 12.77 15.19 12.02
CA ASP A 147 13.35 14.51 13.17
C ASP A 147 13.43 12.99 12.91
N PRO A 148 14.64 12.41 12.80
CA PRO A 148 14.80 10.98 12.57
C PRO A 148 14.27 10.10 13.70
N ALA A 149 14.14 10.62 14.93
CA ALA A 149 13.60 9.85 16.05
C ALA A 149 12.08 9.71 15.91
N HIS A 150 11.39 10.81 15.62
CA HIS A 150 9.94 10.80 15.32
C HIS A 150 9.62 9.91 14.10
N ALA A 151 10.38 10.07 13.00
CA ALA A 151 10.19 9.27 11.80
C ALA A 151 10.35 7.76 12.08
N ARG A 152 11.33 7.34 12.90
CA ARG A 152 11.52 5.91 13.26
C ARG A 152 10.40 5.37 14.14
N GLU A 153 9.97 6.14 15.14
CA GLU A 153 8.87 5.73 16.03
C GLU A 153 7.58 5.53 15.23
N THR A 154 7.24 6.51 14.38
CA THR A 154 6.05 6.44 13.53
C THR A 154 6.15 5.28 12.53
N ALA A 155 7.30 5.07 11.87
CA ALA A 155 7.50 3.95 10.94
C ALA A 155 7.35 2.59 11.65
N HIS A 156 7.86 2.47 12.88
CA HIS A 156 7.73 1.25 13.69
C HIS A 156 6.26 0.91 13.95
N PHE A 157 5.49 1.88 14.44
CA PHE A 157 4.06 1.71 14.74
C PHE A 157 3.25 1.45 13.47
N PHE A 158 3.48 2.24 12.43
CA PHE A 158 2.78 2.13 11.16
C PHE A 158 2.94 0.75 10.52
N LEU A 159 4.18 0.23 10.44
CA LEU A 159 4.44 -1.09 9.89
C LEU A 159 3.85 -2.22 10.75
N HIS A 160 3.74 -1.99 12.07
CA HIS A 160 3.03 -2.91 12.96
C HIS A 160 1.53 -2.96 12.63
N GLU A 161 0.89 -1.79 12.45
CA GLU A 161 -0.53 -1.72 12.10
C GLU A 161 -0.82 -2.27 10.69
N LEU A 162 0.06 -2.06 9.71
CA LEU A 162 -0.06 -2.74 8.40
C LEU A 162 -0.13 -4.26 8.57
N LEU A 163 0.82 -4.83 9.31
CA LEU A 163 0.88 -6.27 9.53
C LEU A 163 -0.32 -6.79 10.34
N ARG A 164 -0.79 -6.02 11.32
CA ARG A 164 -1.99 -6.33 12.09
C ARG A 164 -3.23 -6.44 11.20
N ASN A 165 -3.30 -5.65 10.14
CA ASN A 165 -4.37 -5.68 9.16
C ASN A 165 -4.08 -6.61 7.97
N GLY A 166 -2.99 -7.38 7.99
CA GLY A 166 -2.64 -8.35 6.96
C GLY A 166 -2.02 -7.77 5.69
N VAL A 167 -1.62 -6.51 5.71
CA VAL A 167 -0.93 -5.86 4.58
C VAL A 167 0.56 -6.21 4.66
N THR A 168 1.06 -6.97 3.69
CA THR A 168 2.46 -7.43 3.63
C THR A 168 3.29 -6.70 2.58
N THR A 169 2.64 -6.00 1.66
CA THR A 169 3.27 -5.21 0.59
C THR A 169 2.54 -3.87 0.47
N ALA A 170 3.26 -2.77 0.39
CA ALA A 170 2.65 -1.45 0.17
C ALA A 170 3.53 -0.54 -0.68
N LEU A 171 2.87 0.31 -1.48
CA LEU A 171 3.45 1.48 -2.13
C LEU A 171 3.14 2.71 -1.25
N CYS A 172 4.15 3.21 -0.55
CA CYS A 172 4.01 4.13 0.56
C CYS A 172 4.63 5.50 0.27
N PHE A 173 3.91 6.55 0.59
CA PHE A 173 4.45 7.90 0.63
C PHE A 173 5.22 8.12 1.94
N ALA A 174 6.43 8.68 1.83
CA ALA A 174 7.17 9.27 2.95
C ALA A 174 6.91 10.80 2.98
N THR A 175 7.89 11.61 3.39
CA THR A 175 7.83 13.08 3.29
C THR A 175 8.93 13.63 2.36
N ALA A 176 9.03 14.95 2.27
CA ALA A 176 10.13 15.61 1.53
C ALA A 176 11.50 15.43 2.21
N HIS A 177 11.53 14.93 3.44
CA HIS A 177 12.78 14.73 4.20
C HIS A 177 13.40 13.37 3.89
N PRO A 178 14.69 13.30 3.43
CA PRO A 178 15.39 12.04 3.25
C PRO A 178 15.38 11.13 4.48
N GLU A 179 15.43 11.72 5.68
CA GLU A 179 15.40 11.04 6.97
C GLU A 179 14.13 10.21 7.16
N SER A 180 13.00 10.68 6.62
CA SER A 180 11.73 9.95 6.69
C SER A 180 11.77 8.67 5.85
N VAL A 181 12.42 8.72 4.68
CA VAL A 181 12.61 7.53 3.83
C VAL A 181 13.56 6.55 4.50
N ASP A 182 14.71 7.04 5.00
CA ASP A 182 15.70 6.21 5.67
C ASP A 182 15.09 5.50 6.90
N ALA A 183 14.28 6.19 7.68
CA ALA A 183 13.60 5.62 8.84
C ALA A 183 12.62 4.50 8.46
N PHE A 184 11.76 4.74 7.46
CA PHE A 184 10.77 3.78 6.98
C PHE A 184 11.44 2.55 6.36
N MET A 185 12.41 2.76 5.46
CA MET A 185 13.09 1.67 4.76
C MET A 185 13.94 0.81 5.72
N ALA A 186 14.64 1.43 6.67
CA ALA A 186 15.41 0.70 7.67
C ALA A 186 14.53 -0.16 8.58
N GLU A 187 13.34 0.33 8.96
CA GLU A 187 12.41 -0.43 9.77
C GLU A 187 11.74 -1.56 8.98
N ALA A 188 11.40 -1.32 7.70
CA ALA A 188 10.89 -2.34 6.80
C ALA A 188 11.93 -3.44 6.51
N GLN A 189 13.21 -3.06 6.33
CA GLN A 189 14.32 -3.99 6.15
C GLN A 189 14.49 -4.95 7.33
N LYS A 190 14.47 -4.44 8.57
CA LYS A 190 14.57 -5.26 9.79
C LYS A 190 13.49 -6.33 9.87
N ARG A 191 12.30 -6.01 9.37
CA ARG A 191 11.14 -6.91 9.36
C ARG A 191 11.06 -7.76 8.09
N GLN A 192 12.01 -7.60 7.18
CA GLN A 192 12.04 -8.26 5.87
C GLN A 192 10.76 -8.04 5.05
N LEU A 193 10.14 -6.87 5.15
CA LEU A 193 8.92 -6.52 4.43
C LEU A 193 9.20 -6.16 2.97
N ARG A 194 8.19 -6.32 2.12
CA ARG A 194 8.21 -5.83 0.76
C ARG A 194 7.52 -4.47 0.70
N MET A 195 8.30 -3.42 0.93
CA MET A 195 7.81 -2.04 0.91
C MET A 195 8.47 -1.26 -0.22
N ILE A 196 7.69 -0.40 -0.85
CA ILE A 196 8.13 0.52 -1.90
C ILE A 196 7.84 1.92 -1.38
N ALA A 197 8.85 2.79 -1.30
CA ALA A 197 8.66 4.17 -0.86
C ALA A 197 9.68 5.10 -1.51
N GLY A 198 9.46 6.41 -1.40
CA GLY A 198 10.40 7.40 -1.89
C GLY A 198 10.21 8.77 -1.25
N LYS A 199 11.24 9.62 -1.39
CA LYS A 199 11.19 11.01 -0.97
C LYS A 199 10.16 11.75 -1.80
N VAL A 200 9.27 12.47 -1.15
CA VAL A 200 8.30 13.34 -1.82
C VAL A 200 9.02 14.53 -2.46
N LEU A 201 8.72 14.77 -3.73
CA LEU A 201 9.15 15.92 -4.50
C LEU A 201 8.06 16.99 -4.45
N GLN A 202 8.42 18.17 -3.90
CA GLN A 202 7.51 19.32 -3.78
C GLN A 202 8.30 20.60 -3.57
N ASP A 203 8.59 21.34 -4.65
CA ASP A 203 9.43 22.55 -4.66
C ASP A 203 8.65 23.86 -4.74
N ARG A 204 7.32 23.80 -4.87
CA ARG A 204 6.42 24.96 -4.86
C ARG A 204 5.13 24.68 -4.12
N HIS A 205 4.37 25.71 -3.79
CA HIS A 205 3.04 25.64 -3.15
C HIS A 205 2.96 24.71 -1.94
N SER A 206 4.09 24.50 -1.28
CA SER A 206 4.22 23.75 -0.05
C SER A 206 4.75 24.66 1.06
N PRO A 207 4.35 24.44 2.30
CA PRO A 207 4.79 25.30 3.40
C PRO A 207 6.28 25.14 3.68
N ASP A 208 6.88 26.18 4.26
CA ASP A 208 8.27 26.15 4.70
C ASP A 208 8.51 24.98 5.66
N GLY A 209 9.64 24.30 5.48
CA GLY A 209 9.98 23.07 6.22
C GLY A 209 9.49 21.78 5.58
N LEU A 210 8.63 21.85 4.55
CA LEU A 210 8.29 20.72 3.67
C LEU A 210 8.68 20.95 2.22
N ARG A 211 8.79 22.23 1.82
CA ARG A 211 9.14 22.60 0.47
C ARG A 211 10.62 22.33 0.18
N ASP A 212 10.91 21.64 -0.91
CA ASP A 212 12.25 21.58 -1.48
C ASP A 212 12.66 22.99 -1.93
N THR A 213 13.67 23.56 -1.27
CA THR A 213 14.13 24.93 -1.58
C THR A 213 15.14 24.97 -2.74
N ASP A 214 15.67 23.84 -3.13
CA ASP A 214 16.59 23.64 -4.25
C ASP A 214 16.18 22.37 -4.99
N THR A 215 15.59 22.55 -6.19
CA THR A 215 15.10 21.47 -7.05
C THR A 215 16.22 20.49 -7.43
N ALA A 216 17.39 21.00 -7.79
CA ALA A 216 18.53 20.16 -8.16
C ALA A 216 19.03 19.31 -6.97
N LEU A 217 19.06 19.89 -5.76
CA LEU A 217 19.38 19.13 -4.55
C LEU A 217 18.34 18.04 -4.27
N SER A 218 17.05 18.36 -4.41
CA SER A 218 15.96 17.43 -4.18
C SER A 218 16.04 16.21 -5.12
N LEU A 219 16.36 16.44 -6.40
CA LEU A 219 16.56 15.38 -7.39
C LEU A 219 17.80 14.53 -7.09
N ARG A 220 18.93 15.16 -6.70
CA ARG A 220 20.14 14.42 -6.25
C ARG A 220 19.86 13.56 -5.02
N GLN A 221 19.14 14.08 -4.03
CA GLN A 221 18.72 13.30 -2.85
C GLN A 221 17.88 12.08 -3.24
N THR A 222 17.00 12.25 -4.23
CA THR A 222 16.20 11.13 -4.79
C THR A 222 17.10 10.06 -5.41
N GLU A 223 18.08 10.46 -6.24
CA GLU A 223 19.06 9.55 -6.84
C GLU A 223 19.90 8.81 -5.78
N GLU A 224 20.37 9.51 -4.75
CA GLU A 224 21.12 8.93 -3.63
C GLU A 224 20.28 7.90 -2.85
N LEU A 225 18.99 8.18 -2.63
CA LEU A 225 18.07 7.27 -1.95
C LEU A 225 17.71 6.06 -2.82
N ILE A 226 17.59 6.23 -4.15
CA ILE A 226 17.47 5.11 -5.10
C ILE A 226 18.68 4.18 -4.94
N ALA A 227 19.89 4.72 -5.03
CA ALA A 227 21.13 3.95 -4.90
C ALA A 227 21.27 3.26 -3.52
N ARG A 228 20.69 3.83 -2.48
CA ARG A 228 20.74 3.30 -1.11
C ARG A 228 19.73 2.18 -0.86
N TRP A 229 18.51 2.28 -1.39
CA TRP A 229 17.39 1.45 -0.96
C TRP A 229 16.78 0.57 -2.04
N HIS A 230 16.85 0.97 -3.33
CA HIS A 230 16.24 0.19 -4.38
C HIS A 230 16.94 -1.16 -4.56
N GLY A 231 16.16 -2.25 -4.53
CA GLY A 231 16.70 -3.60 -4.65
C GLY A 231 17.44 -4.14 -3.42
N VAL A 232 17.42 -3.43 -2.29
CA VAL A 232 17.99 -3.92 -1.03
C VAL A 232 17.03 -4.93 -0.42
N GLN A 233 17.39 -6.20 -0.44
CA GLN A 233 16.51 -7.32 -0.07
C GLN A 233 15.20 -7.26 -0.88
N ARG A 234 14.07 -6.97 -0.23
CA ARG A 234 12.75 -6.90 -0.86
C ARG A 234 12.22 -5.47 -0.99
N LEU A 235 13.06 -4.45 -0.71
CA LEU A 235 12.67 -3.05 -0.77
C LEU A 235 12.73 -2.51 -2.21
N GLY A 236 11.79 -1.63 -2.54
CA GLY A 236 11.74 -0.89 -3.77
C GLY A 236 11.73 0.62 -3.53
N TYR A 237 12.18 1.38 -4.49
CA TYR A 237 12.08 2.84 -4.45
C TYR A 237 11.04 3.36 -5.44
N ALA A 238 10.35 4.45 -5.09
CA ALA A 238 9.44 5.15 -5.98
C ALA A 238 9.85 6.62 -6.11
N ILE A 239 9.99 7.11 -7.34
CA ILE A 239 10.08 8.54 -7.64
C ILE A 239 8.71 9.13 -7.34
N THR A 240 8.63 10.11 -6.45
CA THR A 240 7.37 10.50 -5.79
C THR A 240 7.10 12.00 -5.90
N PRO A 241 6.75 12.56 -7.07
CA PRO A 241 6.08 13.87 -7.09
C PRO A 241 4.81 13.80 -6.25
N ARG A 242 4.63 14.71 -5.27
CA ARG A 242 3.43 14.63 -4.42
C ARG A 242 2.16 14.69 -5.26
N PHE A 243 2.02 15.77 -6.00
CA PHE A 243 0.99 16.01 -7.02
C PHE A 243 1.39 17.23 -7.85
N ALA A 244 0.84 17.40 -9.04
CA ALA A 244 1.31 18.42 -9.98
C ALA A 244 1.36 19.85 -9.39
N PRO A 245 0.41 20.32 -8.57
CA PRO A 245 0.48 21.66 -8.01
C PRO A 245 1.70 21.97 -7.16
N THR A 246 2.26 20.98 -6.47
CA THR A 246 3.42 21.20 -5.59
C THR A 246 4.76 20.97 -6.23
N SER A 247 4.81 20.55 -7.50
CA SER A 247 6.06 20.40 -8.24
C SER A 247 6.13 21.39 -9.40
N SER A 248 7.26 22.08 -9.53
CA SER A 248 7.52 22.94 -10.70
C SER A 248 7.66 22.08 -11.97
N PRO A 249 7.49 22.69 -13.17
CA PRO A 249 7.80 22.00 -14.41
C PRO A 249 9.23 21.45 -14.44
N GLU A 250 10.20 22.19 -13.88
CA GLU A 250 11.59 21.77 -13.77
C GLU A 250 11.72 20.51 -12.91
N GLN A 251 11.06 20.45 -11.75
CA GLN A 251 11.10 19.29 -10.86
C GLN A 251 10.41 18.07 -11.51
N LEU A 252 9.28 18.26 -12.20
CA LEU A 252 8.60 17.17 -12.92
C LEU A 252 9.44 16.62 -14.08
N HIS A 253 10.09 17.48 -14.86
CA HIS A 253 11.01 17.03 -15.92
C HIS A 253 12.20 16.27 -15.35
N GLY A 254 12.84 16.79 -14.29
CA GLY A 254 13.93 16.08 -13.61
C GLY A 254 13.51 14.74 -13.02
N ALA A 255 12.29 14.65 -12.50
CA ALA A 255 11.72 13.36 -12.06
C ALA A 255 11.54 12.38 -13.23
N GLY A 256 11.13 12.87 -14.41
CA GLY A 256 11.04 12.08 -15.64
C GLY A 256 12.41 11.60 -16.14
N GLU A 257 13.45 12.45 -16.06
CA GLU A 257 14.82 12.09 -16.39
C GLU A 257 15.35 10.99 -15.46
N LEU A 258 15.13 11.12 -14.15
CA LEU A 258 15.43 10.05 -13.19
C LEU A 258 14.67 8.76 -13.50
N ALA A 259 13.41 8.87 -13.90
CA ALA A 259 12.62 7.71 -14.28
C ALA A 259 13.17 7.00 -15.52
N GLN A 260 13.77 7.72 -16.48
CA GLN A 260 14.45 7.14 -17.64
C GLN A 260 15.79 6.50 -17.25
N GLN A 261 16.54 7.14 -16.34
CA GLN A 261 17.82 6.63 -15.85
C GLN A 261 17.66 5.34 -15.03
N PHE A 262 16.53 5.23 -14.26
CA PHE A 262 16.24 4.09 -13.40
C PHE A 262 14.92 3.41 -13.85
N PRO A 263 14.94 2.60 -14.93
CA PRO A 263 13.71 2.07 -15.53
C PRO A 263 12.97 1.04 -14.67
N ASP A 264 13.59 0.49 -13.66
CA ASP A 264 13.04 -0.51 -12.74
C ASP A 264 12.46 0.07 -11.43
N VAL A 265 12.72 1.35 -11.10
CA VAL A 265 12.07 2.01 -9.97
C VAL A 265 10.60 2.32 -10.30
N TRP A 266 9.79 2.43 -9.25
CA TRP A 266 8.39 2.84 -9.38
C TRP A 266 8.26 4.36 -9.51
N ILE A 267 7.09 4.77 -9.96
CA ILE A 267 6.63 6.17 -9.90
C ILE A 267 5.31 6.16 -9.13
N GLN A 268 5.10 7.13 -8.25
CA GLN A 268 3.82 7.35 -7.60
C GLN A 268 3.49 8.83 -7.50
N SER A 269 2.23 9.17 -7.64
CA SER A 269 1.71 10.53 -7.47
C SER A 269 0.21 10.51 -7.22
N HIS A 270 -0.38 11.65 -6.84
CA HIS A 270 -1.83 11.85 -6.82
C HIS A 270 -2.30 12.38 -8.17
N LEU A 271 -3.51 12.01 -8.58
CA LEU A 271 -4.05 12.37 -9.89
C LEU A 271 -5.57 12.57 -9.83
N ALA A 272 -6.01 13.77 -10.20
CA ALA A 272 -7.41 14.08 -10.46
C ALA A 272 -8.36 13.61 -9.35
N GLU A 273 -7.99 13.88 -8.11
CA GLU A 273 -8.75 13.50 -6.92
C GLU A 273 -9.93 14.44 -6.70
N ASN A 274 -9.71 15.77 -6.78
CA ASN A 274 -10.68 16.77 -6.39
C ASN A 274 -10.87 17.82 -7.51
N LEU A 275 -12.08 18.33 -7.66
CA LEU A 275 -12.38 19.32 -8.71
C LEU A 275 -11.67 20.66 -8.51
N ASP A 276 -11.44 21.08 -7.25
CA ASP A 276 -10.68 22.30 -6.96
C ASP A 276 -9.21 22.12 -7.30
N GLU A 277 -8.65 20.95 -6.99
CA GLU A 277 -7.30 20.54 -7.38
C GLU A 277 -7.13 20.57 -8.92
N ILE A 278 -8.09 20.01 -9.66
CA ILE A 278 -8.04 19.97 -11.12
C ILE A 278 -8.07 21.37 -11.71
N ARG A 279 -8.92 22.28 -11.16
CA ARG A 279 -8.91 23.69 -11.61
C ARG A 279 -7.57 24.35 -11.36
N TRP A 280 -6.99 24.11 -10.19
CA TRP A 280 -5.66 24.63 -9.84
C TRP A 280 -4.56 24.11 -10.77
N VAL A 281 -4.57 22.82 -11.11
CA VAL A 281 -3.65 22.25 -12.11
C VAL A 281 -3.82 22.91 -13.46
N HIS A 282 -5.05 23.14 -13.92
CA HIS A 282 -5.32 23.80 -15.20
C HIS A 282 -4.80 25.25 -15.23
N GLU A 283 -4.88 25.96 -14.10
CA GLU A 283 -4.30 27.32 -13.97
C GLU A 283 -2.78 27.31 -14.01
N LEU A 284 -2.14 26.31 -13.41
CA LEU A 284 -0.68 26.20 -13.31
C LEU A 284 -0.03 25.63 -14.58
N PHE A 285 -0.77 24.82 -15.35
CA PHE A 285 -0.30 24.13 -16.56
C PHE A 285 -1.30 24.32 -17.71
N PRO A 286 -1.49 25.57 -18.18
CA PRO A 286 -2.52 25.87 -19.19
C PRO A 286 -2.31 25.18 -20.54
N GLU A 287 -1.07 24.75 -20.83
CA GLU A 287 -0.73 24.03 -22.07
C GLU A 287 -1.10 22.54 -22.03
N ALA A 288 -1.33 21.97 -20.85
CA ALA A 288 -1.69 20.58 -20.71
C ALA A 288 -3.18 20.36 -21.03
N ARG A 289 -3.48 19.31 -21.79
CA ARG A 289 -4.86 18.95 -22.13
C ARG A 289 -5.68 18.57 -20.90
N SER A 290 -5.04 17.88 -19.95
CA SER A 290 -5.66 17.38 -18.71
C SER A 290 -4.62 17.32 -17.59
N TYR A 291 -5.05 16.96 -16.40
CA TYR A 291 -4.15 16.73 -15.30
C TYR A 291 -3.15 15.58 -15.60
N LEU A 292 -3.61 14.48 -16.18
CA LEU A 292 -2.75 13.36 -16.57
C LEU A 292 -1.69 13.79 -17.59
N ASP A 293 -2.06 14.68 -18.51
CA ASP A 293 -1.17 15.16 -19.57
C ASP A 293 0.06 15.91 -19.02
N VAL A 294 -0.05 16.53 -17.84
CA VAL A 294 1.11 17.13 -17.14
C VAL A 294 2.19 16.07 -16.86
N TYR A 295 1.78 14.89 -16.40
CA TYR A 295 2.70 13.78 -16.14
C TYR A 295 3.18 13.10 -17.43
N ASP A 296 2.33 13.02 -18.45
CA ASP A 296 2.69 12.45 -19.74
C ASP A 296 3.79 13.28 -20.45
N GLN A 297 3.63 14.60 -20.48
CA GLN A 297 4.61 15.52 -21.08
C GLN A 297 5.98 15.49 -20.38
N THR A 298 6.03 15.06 -19.13
CA THR A 298 7.25 14.97 -18.35
C THR A 298 7.85 13.55 -18.29
N GLY A 299 7.27 12.59 -19.05
CA GLY A 299 7.80 11.23 -19.17
C GLY A 299 7.54 10.36 -17.92
N LEU A 300 6.55 10.71 -17.10
CA LEU A 300 6.21 9.98 -15.88
C LEU A 300 5.18 8.86 -16.10
N LEU A 301 4.57 8.75 -17.30
CA LEU A 301 3.67 7.64 -17.62
C LEU A 301 4.43 6.44 -18.19
N ARG A 302 4.37 5.30 -17.49
CA ARG A 302 5.02 4.04 -17.90
C ARG A 302 4.54 2.86 -17.04
N PRO A 303 4.91 1.61 -17.35
CA PRO A 303 4.75 0.50 -16.41
C PRO A 303 5.40 0.83 -15.05
N ARG A 304 4.79 0.37 -13.95
CA ARG A 304 5.17 0.70 -12.55
C ARG A 304 4.95 2.16 -12.15
N ALA A 305 4.20 2.94 -12.94
CA ALA A 305 3.70 4.24 -12.50
C ALA A 305 2.29 4.09 -11.96
N VAL A 306 2.08 4.49 -10.71
CA VAL A 306 0.82 4.34 -9.96
C VAL A 306 0.30 5.70 -9.56
N TYR A 307 -0.94 6.00 -9.94
CA TYR A 307 -1.59 7.27 -9.71
C TYR A 307 -2.78 7.11 -8.78
N ALA A 308 -2.68 7.71 -7.59
CA ALA A 308 -3.71 7.63 -6.58
C ALA A 308 -4.98 8.37 -6.98
N HIS A 309 -6.12 7.89 -6.51
CA HIS A 309 -7.48 8.37 -6.72
C HIS A 309 -7.99 8.25 -8.14
N SER A 310 -7.45 9.00 -9.11
CA SER A 310 -7.81 8.92 -10.54
C SER A 310 -9.32 9.01 -10.79
N ILE A 311 -10.05 9.83 -9.99
CA ILE A 311 -11.51 9.89 -9.97
C ILE A 311 -12.05 10.56 -11.21
N HIS A 312 -11.52 11.75 -11.51
CA HIS A 312 -12.07 12.67 -12.51
C HIS A 312 -11.33 12.59 -13.86
N LEU A 313 -11.00 11.37 -14.29
CA LEU A 313 -10.40 11.12 -15.61
C LEU A 313 -11.48 11.08 -16.70
N ASP A 314 -11.15 11.56 -17.89
CA ASP A 314 -11.93 11.26 -19.10
C ASP A 314 -11.46 9.93 -19.75
N ASP A 315 -12.18 9.47 -20.78
CA ASP A 315 -11.82 8.23 -21.48
C ASP A 315 -10.53 8.35 -22.29
N THR A 316 -10.07 9.56 -22.62
CA THR A 316 -8.77 9.78 -23.28
C THR A 316 -7.63 9.55 -22.29
N ASP A 317 -7.75 10.08 -21.09
CA ASP A 317 -6.79 9.83 -20.00
C ASP A 317 -6.72 8.34 -19.64
N ARG A 318 -7.89 7.68 -19.47
CA ARG A 318 -7.92 6.25 -19.16
C ARG A 318 -7.22 5.41 -20.23
N ARG A 319 -7.49 5.68 -21.52
CA ARG A 319 -6.81 4.99 -22.62
C ARG A 319 -5.32 5.28 -22.64
N ARG A 320 -4.91 6.51 -22.34
CA ARG A 320 -3.50 6.86 -22.28
C ARG A 320 -2.78 6.12 -21.15
N MET A 321 -3.39 5.96 -19.98
CA MET A 321 -2.85 5.11 -18.91
C MET A 321 -2.73 3.65 -19.35
N VAL A 322 -3.70 3.11 -20.07
CA VAL A 322 -3.61 1.73 -20.63
C VAL A 322 -2.45 1.61 -21.61
N GLU A 323 -2.31 2.54 -22.55
CA GLU A 323 -1.24 2.52 -23.56
C GLU A 323 0.16 2.56 -22.93
N THR A 324 0.32 3.30 -21.84
CA THR A 324 1.60 3.44 -21.15
C THR A 324 1.84 2.36 -20.10
N GLY A 325 0.82 1.58 -19.76
CA GLY A 325 0.87 0.61 -18.67
C GLY A 325 0.86 1.23 -17.27
N SER A 326 0.45 2.51 -17.17
CA SER A 326 0.23 3.18 -15.88
C SER A 326 -1.04 2.68 -15.20
N VAL A 327 -1.10 2.76 -13.87
CA VAL A 327 -2.14 2.13 -13.05
C VAL A 327 -2.81 3.15 -12.13
N ALA A 328 -4.10 2.97 -11.87
CA ALA A 328 -4.84 3.74 -10.88
C ALA A 328 -4.88 3.01 -9.52
N ALA A 329 -4.54 3.71 -8.44
CA ALA A 329 -4.73 3.26 -7.06
C ALA A 329 -6.01 3.88 -6.50
N ILE A 330 -7.01 3.06 -6.23
CA ILE A 330 -8.35 3.54 -5.85
C ILE A 330 -8.50 3.50 -4.34
N SER A 331 -8.71 4.68 -3.76
CA SER A 331 -8.80 4.88 -2.30
C SER A 331 -10.25 5.25 -1.88
N PRO A 332 -11.20 4.31 -1.92
CA PRO A 332 -12.62 4.64 -1.77
C PRO A 332 -12.98 5.21 -0.41
N THR A 333 -12.30 4.81 0.67
CA THR A 333 -12.54 5.35 2.02
C THR A 333 -12.12 6.80 2.13
N SER A 334 -10.97 7.16 1.57
CA SER A 334 -10.47 8.54 1.50
C SER A 334 -11.35 9.42 0.61
N ASN A 335 -11.66 8.93 -0.61
CA ASN A 335 -12.49 9.67 -1.56
C ASN A 335 -13.86 10.05 -0.96
N LEU A 336 -14.45 9.14 -0.17
CA LEU A 336 -15.69 9.39 0.56
C LEU A 336 -15.51 10.36 1.73
N PHE A 337 -14.45 10.17 2.51
CA PHE A 337 -14.20 10.96 3.72
C PHE A 337 -13.87 12.43 3.40
N LEU A 338 -13.04 12.66 2.38
CA LEU A 338 -12.65 13.99 1.93
C LEU A 338 -13.67 14.64 0.96
N GLY A 339 -14.71 13.89 0.57
CA GLY A 339 -15.71 14.38 -0.39
C GLY A 339 -15.18 14.56 -1.81
N SER A 340 -14.13 13.84 -2.20
CA SER A 340 -13.46 13.96 -3.49
C SER A 340 -14.30 13.45 -4.65
N GLY A 341 -15.16 12.43 -4.42
CA GLY A 341 -16.07 11.89 -5.42
C GLY A 341 -16.07 10.36 -5.47
N PHE A 342 -16.68 9.83 -6.55
CA PHE A 342 -16.79 8.40 -6.79
C PHE A 342 -15.98 7.98 -8.00
N PHE A 343 -15.12 6.99 -7.83
CA PHE A 343 -14.41 6.39 -8.96
C PHE A 343 -15.38 5.67 -9.90
N ASP A 344 -15.22 5.87 -11.21
CA ASP A 344 -16.07 5.25 -12.23
C ASP A 344 -15.51 3.87 -12.65
N TYR A 345 -15.87 2.84 -11.87
CA TYR A 345 -15.48 1.46 -12.15
C TYR A 345 -15.94 0.97 -13.52
N ALA A 346 -17.15 1.41 -13.97
CA ALA A 346 -17.68 1.00 -15.26
C ALA A 346 -16.89 1.58 -16.42
N ALA A 347 -16.41 2.81 -16.31
CA ALA A 347 -15.54 3.43 -17.31
C ALA A 347 -14.15 2.80 -17.31
N ALA A 348 -13.60 2.47 -16.14
CA ALA A 348 -12.33 1.78 -16.02
C ALA A 348 -12.37 0.42 -16.71
N ASP A 349 -13.39 -0.41 -16.42
CA ASP A 349 -13.58 -1.71 -17.06
C ASP A 349 -13.78 -1.59 -18.58
N ARG A 350 -14.58 -0.62 -19.02
CA ARG A 350 -14.85 -0.38 -20.47
C ARG A 350 -13.58 0.03 -21.23
N THR A 351 -12.70 0.79 -20.62
CA THR A 351 -11.45 1.26 -21.26
C THR A 351 -10.31 0.28 -21.08
N GLY A 352 -10.44 -0.71 -20.18
CA GLY A 352 -9.37 -1.64 -19.83
C GLY A 352 -8.32 -1.01 -18.89
N LEU A 353 -8.66 0.08 -18.20
CA LEU A 353 -7.75 0.70 -17.22
C LEU A 353 -7.44 -0.28 -16.10
N HIS A 354 -6.17 -0.54 -15.89
CA HIS A 354 -5.71 -1.30 -14.74
C HIS A 354 -5.83 -0.48 -13.46
N TYR A 355 -6.44 -1.05 -12.44
CA TYR A 355 -6.56 -0.44 -11.13
C TYR A 355 -6.49 -1.48 -10.02
N GLY A 356 -6.17 -1.04 -8.83
CA GLY A 356 -6.23 -1.84 -7.61
C GLY A 356 -6.63 -0.97 -6.43
N LEU A 357 -6.92 -1.61 -5.30
CA LEU A 357 -7.38 -0.93 -4.11
C LEU A 357 -6.23 -0.43 -3.25
N ALA A 358 -6.50 0.65 -2.54
CA ALA A 358 -5.58 1.34 -1.65
C ALA A 358 -6.31 1.90 -0.43
N SER A 359 -5.63 1.94 0.70
CA SER A 359 -6.21 2.46 1.95
C SER A 359 -6.14 3.98 2.05
N ASP A 360 -5.02 4.55 1.57
CA ASP A 360 -4.72 5.98 1.69
C ASP A 360 -4.82 6.52 3.13
N VAL A 361 -4.31 5.78 4.11
CA VAL A 361 -4.15 6.32 5.47
C VAL A 361 -3.19 7.52 5.40
N GLY A 362 -3.51 8.73 5.83
CA GLY A 362 -4.56 9.24 6.77
C GLY A 362 -5.77 9.94 6.15
N GLY A 363 -5.87 10.27 4.84
CA GLY A 363 -7.13 10.67 4.23
C GLY A 363 -8.12 9.51 4.24
N GLY A 364 -7.65 8.28 4.03
CA GLY A 364 -8.39 7.06 4.25
C GLY A 364 -8.55 6.75 5.75
N THR A 365 -9.70 6.19 6.10
CA THR A 365 -10.17 6.10 7.49
C THR A 365 -9.82 4.80 8.19
N SER A 366 -9.09 3.88 7.54
CA SER A 366 -8.81 2.56 8.09
C SER A 366 -7.60 1.90 7.42
N PHE A 367 -6.80 1.18 8.20
CA PHE A 367 -5.79 0.25 7.71
C PHE A 367 -6.38 -1.06 7.14
N SER A 368 -7.65 -1.34 7.43
CA SER A 368 -8.26 -2.62 7.08
C SER A 368 -8.62 -2.72 5.60
N PRO A 369 -8.05 -3.67 4.85
CA PRO A 369 -8.43 -3.96 3.46
C PRO A 369 -9.92 -4.32 3.32
N PHE A 370 -10.54 -4.89 4.36
CA PHE A 370 -11.96 -5.22 4.37
C PHE A 370 -12.81 -3.95 4.30
N HIS A 371 -12.46 -2.90 5.04
CA HIS A 371 -13.14 -1.61 4.97
C HIS A 371 -12.97 -0.96 3.59
N THR A 372 -11.79 -1.03 3.01
CA THR A 372 -11.51 -0.55 1.65
C THR A 372 -12.36 -1.29 0.61
N MET A 373 -12.41 -2.61 0.67
CA MET A 373 -13.24 -3.44 -0.22
C MET A 373 -14.75 -3.16 -0.06
N ALA A 374 -15.25 -3.02 1.18
CA ALA A 374 -16.63 -2.69 1.45
C ALA A 374 -17.02 -1.30 0.93
N ALA A 375 -16.12 -0.31 1.08
CA ALA A 375 -16.30 1.02 0.51
C ALA A 375 -16.30 0.99 -1.02
N ALA A 376 -15.38 0.25 -1.65
CA ALA A 376 -15.33 0.06 -3.10
C ALA A 376 -16.65 -0.53 -3.64
N TYR A 377 -17.16 -1.57 -2.99
CA TYR A 377 -18.47 -2.14 -3.33
C TYR A 377 -19.59 -1.10 -3.24
N SER A 378 -19.63 -0.35 -2.14
CA SER A 378 -20.66 0.66 -1.89
C SER A 378 -20.62 1.80 -2.92
N VAL A 379 -19.41 2.27 -3.25
CA VAL A 379 -19.18 3.28 -4.29
C VAL A 379 -19.66 2.77 -5.66
N ALA A 380 -19.27 1.56 -6.06
CA ALA A 380 -19.72 0.98 -7.33
C ALA A 380 -21.25 0.86 -7.44
N ARG A 381 -21.92 0.59 -6.32
CA ARG A 381 -23.41 0.52 -6.27
C ARG A 381 -24.09 1.87 -6.48
N GLN A 382 -23.44 2.96 -6.09
CA GLN A 382 -23.99 4.32 -6.15
C GLN A 382 -23.41 5.16 -7.28
N ALA A 383 -22.30 4.69 -7.86
CA ALA A 383 -21.45 5.51 -8.70
C ALA A 383 -22.06 5.91 -10.04
N VAL A 384 -21.45 6.95 -10.55
CA VAL A 384 -21.68 7.56 -11.86
C VAL A 384 -21.48 6.53 -12.98
N GLY A 385 -22.17 6.73 -14.09
CA GLY A 385 -22.00 5.93 -15.31
C GLY A 385 -22.83 4.65 -15.37
N ARG A 386 -22.85 3.83 -14.33
CA ARG A 386 -23.67 2.63 -14.24
C ARG A 386 -24.18 2.39 -12.82
N PRO A 387 -25.23 3.08 -12.39
CA PRO A 387 -25.83 2.84 -11.07
C PRO A 387 -26.20 1.37 -10.88
N GLY A 388 -25.91 0.85 -9.68
CA GLY A 388 -26.22 -0.54 -9.36
C GLY A 388 -25.17 -1.56 -9.82
N LEU A 389 -23.98 -1.13 -10.30
CA LEU A 389 -22.86 -2.04 -10.57
C LEU A 389 -22.50 -2.81 -9.31
N SER A 390 -22.44 -4.13 -9.41
CA SER A 390 -22.06 -5.01 -8.30
C SER A 390 -20.67 -5.59 -8.58
N LEU A 391 -19.70 -5.19 -7.79
CA LEU A 391 -18.37 -5.81 -7.81
C LEU A 391 -18.45 -7.18 -7.14
N ALA A 392 -18.02 -8.23 -7.82
CA ALA A 392 -17.98 -9.57 -7.25
C ALA A 392 -16.99 -9.62 -6.07
N PRO A 393 -17.26 -10.40 -5.01
CA PRO A 393 -16.35 -10.53 -3.88
C PRO A 393 -14.94 -10.96 -4.29
N GLU A 394 -14.83 -11.92 -5.21
CA GLU A 394 -13.55 -12.40 -5.75
C GLU A 394 -12.75 -11.28 -6.44
N HIS A 395 -13.46 -10.37 -7.12
CA HIS A 395 -12.86 -9.21 -7.76
C HIS A 395 -12.29 -8.23 -6.73
N LEU A 396 -13.02 -7.96 -5.65
CA LEU A 396 -12.56 -7.10 -4.55
C LEU A 396 -11.30 -7.67 -3.88
N TRP A 397 -11.29 -8.97 -3.61
CA TRP A 397 -10.12 -9.66 -3.07
C TRP A 397 -8.93 -9.60 -4.05
N TRP A 398 -9.19 -9.84 -5.33
CA TRP A 398 -8.17 -9.78 -6.37
C TRP A 398 -7.52 -8.40 -6.44
N GLN A 399 -8.31 -7.34 -6.38
CA GLN A 399 -7.83 -5.96 -6.42
C GLN A 399 -7.02 -5.52 -5.20
N HIS A 400 -7.06 -6.27 -4.11
CA HIS A 400 -6.25 -6.04 -2.91
C HIS A 400 -5.16 -7.12 -2.71
N THR A 401 -4.96 -8.01 -3.69
CA THR A 401 -3.97 -9.10 -3.64
C THR A 401 -3.30 -9.30 -4.99
N ALA A 402 -3.65 -10.33 -5.75
CA ALA A 402 -3.00 -10.68 -7.03
C ALA A 402 -3.11 -9.57 -8.09
N GLY A 403 -4.25 -8.90 -8.20
CA GLY A 403 -4.44 -7.77 -9.12
C GLY A 403 -3.61 -6.55 -8.73
N ALA A 404 -3.54 -6.24 -7.42
CA ALA A 404 -2.68 -5.17 -6.93
C ALA A 404 -1.18 -5.51 -7.13
N ALA A 405 -0.79 -6.76 -6.91
CA ALA A 405 0.57 -7.21 -7.23
C ALA A 405 0.89 -7.07 -8.73
N GLN A 406 -0.07 -7.41 -9.61
CA GLN A 406 0.07 -7.20 -11.05
C GLN A 406 0.23 -5.71 -11.39
N ALA A 407 -0.55 -4.84 -10.76
CA ALA A 407 -0.48 -3.39 -10.92
C ALA A 407 0.92 -2.84 -10.57
N LEU A 408 1.57 -3.41 -9.55
CA LEU A 408 2.95 -3.05 -9.17
C LEU A 408 4.02 -3.72 -10.03
N GLY A 409 3.66 -4.56 -11.01
CA GLY A 409 4.64 -5.37 -11.75
C GLY A 409 5.32 -6.43 -10.87
N LEU A 410 4.63 -6.91 -9.83
CA LEU A 410 5.06 -7.94 -8.89
C LEU A 410 4.23 -9.23 -9.01
N ALA A 411 3.52 -9.42 -10.12
CA ALA A 411 2.78 -10.66 -10.39
C ALA A 411 3.72 -11.88 -10.31
N GLY A 412 3.26 -12.94 -9.64
CA GLY A 412 4.08 -14.12 -9.37
C GLY A 412 5.14 -13.96 -8.28
N THR A 413 5.26 -12.76 -7.70
CA THR A 413 6.16 -12.50 -6.57
C THR A 413 5.38 -12.44 -5.26
N VAL A 414 4.30 -11.67 -5.20
CA VAL A 414 3.44 -11.51 -4.00
C VAL A 414 1.96 -11.54 -4.38
N GLY A 415 1.08 -11.47 -3.39
CA GLY A 415 -0.37 -11.34 -3.58
C GLY A 415 -1.05 -12.65 -4.02
N ASN A 416 -0.35 -13.79 -3.98
CA ASN A 416 -0.91 -15.11 -4.31
C ASN A 416 -0.20 -16.22 -3.52
N LEU A 417 -0.78 -17.45 -3.55
CA LEU A 417 -0.20 -18.64 -2.93
C LEU A 417 0.37 -19.64 -3.96
N LEU A 418 0.63 -19.23 -5.18
CA LEU A 418 1.21 -20.10 -6.20
C LEU A 418 2.69 -20.38 -5.92
N PRO A 419 3.21 -21.56 -6.33
CA PRO A 419 4.63 -21.85 -6.30
C PRO A 419 5.45 -20.75 -6.98
N GLY A 420 6.55 -20.34 -6.35
CA GLY A 420 7.39 -19.22 -6.77
C GLY A 420 7.07 -17.89 -6.07
N CYS A 421 5.85 -17.69 -5.57
CA CYS A 421 5.52 -16.53 -4.76
C CYS A 421 6.28 -16.53 -3.43
N GLU A 422 6.63 -15.34 -2.94
CA GLU A 422 7.20 -15.16 -1.61
C GLU A 422 6.20 -15.60 -0.53
N ALA A 423 6.70 -16.18 0.55
CA ALA A 423 5.86 -16.72 1.62
C ALA A 423 5.33 -15.62 2.54
N ASP A 424 4.59 -14.68 1.95
CA ASP A 424 3.87 -13.61 2.61
C ASP A 424 2.37 -13.88 2.50
N PHE A 425 1.76 -14.27 3.62
CA PHE A 425 0.36 -14.64 3.63
C PHE A 425 -0.31 -14.32 4.96
N ILE A 426 -1.63 -14.35 4.97
CA ILE A 426 -2.45 -14.12 6.17
C ILE A 426 -3.23 -15.38 6.53
N VAL A 427 -3.60 -15.48 7.78
CA VAL A 427 -4.45 -16.54 8.31
C VAL A 427 -5.72 -15.91 8.84
N LEU A 428 -6.83 -16.23 8.22
CA LEU A 428 -8.13 -15.66 8.51
C LEU A 428 -8.91 -16.54 9.50
N ASN A 429 -9.57 -15.90 10.46
CA ASN A 429 -10.51 -16.55 11.36
C ASN A 429 -11.96 -16.16 11.00
N PRO A 430 -12.70 -16.98 10.22
CA PRO A 430 -14.08 -16.68 9.86
C PRO A 430 -15.04 -16.69 11.07
N LYS A 431 -14.53 -17.01 12.27
CA LYS A 431 -15.26 -16.99 13.53
C LYS A 431 -14.77 -15.90 14.49
N ALA A 432 -14.06 -14.90 14.00
CA ALA A 432 -13.46 -13.83 14.82
C ALA A 432 -14.51 -13.07 15.66
N THR A 433 -15.72 -12.93 15.15
CA THR A 433 -16.86 -12.35 15.90
C THR A 433 -18.10 -13.23 15.80
N PRO A 434 -19.02 -13.18 16.79
CA PRO A 434 -20.25 -13.98 16.74
C PRO A 434 -21.10 -13.73 15.51
N LEU A 435 -21.22 -12.46 15.05
CA LEU A 435 -21.98 -12.11 13.85
C LEU A 435 -21.34 -12.67 12.59
N LEU A 436 -20.04 -12.52 12.42
CA LEU A 436 -19.30 -13.06 11.28
C LEU A 436 -19.41 -14.59 11.25
N ALA A 437 -19.16 -15.26 12.38
CA ALA A 437 -19.32 -16.72 12.51
C ALA A 437 -20.69 -17.20 12.07
N ARG A 438 -21.75 -16.52 12.54
CA ARG A 438 -23.13 -16.84 12.19
C ARG A 438 -23.37 -16.65 10.68
N ARG A 439 -22.92 -15.54 10.09
CA ARG A 439 -23.12 -15.26 8.65
C ARG A 439 -22.31 -16.22 7.78
N CYS A 440 -21.06 -16.49 8.13
CA CYS A 440 -20.25 -17.46 7.40
C CYS A 440 -20.83 -18.89 7.44
N ALA A 441 -21.43 -19.29 8.56
CA ALA A 441 -22.08 -20.59 8.68
C ALA A 441 -23.36 -20.73 7.83
N GLN A 442 -23.96 -19.63 7.37
CA GLN A 442 -25.12 -19.60 6.50
C GLN A 442 -24.76 -19.36 5.02
N ALA A 443 -23.47 -19.23 4.70
CA ALA A 443 -23.02 -19.07 3.33
C ALA A 443 -23.16 -20.40 2.56
N GLU A 444 -23.87 -20.37 1.44
CA GLU A 444 -24.09 -21.52 0.56
C GLU A 444 -23.04 -21.57 -0.57
N THR A 445 -22.41 -20.44 -0.86
CA THR A 445 -21.41 -20.30 -1.91
C THR A 445 -20.12 -19.66 -1.39
N LEU A 446 -19.01 -19.86 -2.10
CA LEU A 446 -17.74 -19.19 -1.81
C LEU A 446 -17.90 -17.67 -1.88
N ALA A 447 -18.62 -17.15 -2.88
CA ALA A 447 -18.88 -15.72 -3.05
C ALA A 447 -19.60 -15.11 -1.83
N GLU A 448 -20.62 -15.79 -1.29
CA GLU A 448 -21.31 -15.34 -0.08
C GLU A 448 -20.40 -15.36 1.16
N TRP A 449 -19.54 -16.37 1.28
CA TRP A 449 -18.60 -16.50 2.38
C TRP A 449 -17.54 -15.41 2.33
N LEU A 450 -16.96 -15.15 1.15
CA LEU A 450 -16.00 -14.05 0.92
C LEU A 450 -16.64 -12.68 1.20
N PHE A 451 -17.88 -12.47 0.72
CA PHE A 451 -18.55 -11.21 0.90
C PHE A 451 -18.93 -10.93 2.35
N ALA A 452 -19.26 -11.97 3.13
CA ALA A 452 -19.44 -11.84 4.57
C ALA A 452 -18.19 -11.29 5.26
N MET A 453 -17.01 -11.79 4.87
CA MET A 453 -15.74 -11.29 5.39
C MET A 453 -15.44 -9.87 4.93
N VAL A 454 -15.73 -9.51 3.66
CA VAL A 454 -15.57 -8.14 3.15
C VAL A 454 -16.39 -7.14 3.96
N VAL A 455 -17.67 -7.46 4.24
CA VAL A 455 -18.59 -6.49 4.86
C VAL A 455 -18.49 -6.46 6.37
N LEU A 456 -18.16 -7.58 7.02
CA LEU A 456 -18.16 -7.72 8.48
C LEU A 456 -16.75 -7.89 9.06
N GLY A 457 -15.73 -7.93 8.20
CA GLY A 457 -14.33 -8.12 8.60
C GLY A 457 -13.66 -6.82 9.04
N ASP A 458 -12.71 -6.98 9.94
CA ASP A 458 -11.77 -5.97 10.40
C ASP A 458 -10.44 -6.66 10.81
N ASP A 459 -9.56 -5.98 11.54
CA ASP A 459 -8.29 -6.54 12.02
C ASP A 459 -8.43 -7.84 12.83
N ARG A 460 -9.57 -8.05 13.52
CA ARG A 460 -9.85 -9.28 14.29
C ARG A 460 -10.02 -10.51 13.41
N LEU A 461 -10.36 -10.31 12.12
CA LEU A 461 -10.44 -11.40 11.16
C LEU A 461 -9.06 -11.96 10.82
N VAL A 462 -8.00 -11.15 10.89
CA VAL A 462 -6.62 -11.55 10.64
C VAL A 462 -6.02 -12.17 11.91
N ALA A 463 -6.08 -13.51 12.01
CA ALA A 463 -5.55 -14.22 13.18
C ALA A 463 -4.01 -14.22 13.20
N HIS A 464 -3.38 -14.34 12.04
CA HIS A 464 -1.92 -14.26 11.90
C HIS A 464 -1.56 -13.61 10.57
N THR A 465 -0.47 -12.85 10.58
CA THR A 465 0.24 -12.41 9.39
C THR A 465 1.59 -13.11 9.34
N VAL A 466 1.92 -13.69 8.21
CA VAL A 466 3.17 -14.42 7.99
C VAL A 466 3.98 -13.69 6.95
N VAL A 467 5.23 -13.37 7.29
CA VAL A 467 6.20 -12.71 6.42
C VAL A 467 7.42 -13.60 6.31
N GLN A 468 7.85 -13.89 5.10
CA GLN A 468 8.99 -14.76 4.84
C GLN A 468 8.89 -16.10 5.59
N GLY A 469 7.67 -16.69 5.59
CA GLY A 469 7.41 -17.95 6.25
C GLY A 469 7.49 -17.90 7.77
N GLN A 470 7.40 -16.74 8.40
CA GLN A 470 7.40 -16.58 9.85
C GLN A 470 6.17 -15.80 10.31
N ALA A 471 5.43 -16.35 11.26
CA ALA A 471 4.31 -15.65 11.86
C ALA A 471 4.83 -14.43 12.65
N VAL A 472 4.28 -13.27 12.36
CA VAL A 472 4.64 -12.01 13.02
C VAL A 472 3.98 -11.97 14.40
N SER A 473 4.75 -11.60 15.43
CA SER A 473 4.17 -11.31 16.74
C SER A 473 3.45 -9.95 16.68
N LEU A 474 2.13 -9.98 16.89
CA LEU A 474 1.27 -8.80 16.94
C LEU A 474 0.88 -8.42 18.37
N ALA A 475 1.55 -9.00 19.38
CA ALA A 475 1.42 -8.57 20.76
C ALA A 475 2.04 -7.17 20.91
N ALA A 476 1.22 -6.21 21.40
CA ALA A 476 1.66 -4.85 21.71
C ALA A 476 2.62 -4.82 22.90
#